data_4cbcda5d2dc4c6bf6646a91272e3586a
#
_entry.id   4cbcda5d2dc4c6bf6646a91272e3586a
#
_cell.length_a   1.000
_cell.length_b   1.000
_cell.length_c   1.000
_cell.angle_alpha   90.00
_cell.angle_beta   90.00
_cell.angle_gamma   90.00
#
_symmetry.space_group_name_H-M   'P 1'
#
loop_
_entity.id
_entity.type
_entity.pdbx_description
1 polymer ?
#
loop_
_entity_poly.entity_id
_entity_poly.type
_entity_poly.pdbx_seq_one_letter_code
_entity_poly.pdbx_strand_id
1 'polypeptide(L)'
;MIPKVLRRILLGAGLLVMAQSMAIGAQAAEKAKPIAPNYVIVDLQKSGLANIRDKDPKMVAIRAFSFYKGGFVEEGFGREVISLTFSDSRRQANIIHAMHGLADDSLSSYRYVAILVLDGELWRLKQARKQWTCKPGRGHQDWSAQLCR
;
A
#
# COMPACT_ATOMS: atom_id res chain seq x y z
N MET A 1 8.35 63.49 -61.58
CA MET A 1 8.57 62.63 -62.76
C MET A 1 8.04 61.26 -62.45
N ILE A 2 6.90 60.95 -63.11
CA ILE A 2 6.28 59.58 -63.03
C ILE A 2 6.77 58.83 -64.27
N PRO A 3 6.97 57.55 -64.28
CA PRO A 3 6.16 56.65 -65.07
C PRO A 3 5.67 55.44 -64.32
N LYS A 4 4.40 55.11 -64.31
CA LYS A 4 3.59 54.30 -65.21
C LYS A 4 4.03 52.87 -65.43
N VAL A 5 3.04 52.00 -65.17
CA VAL A 5 2.70 50.71 -65.81
C VAL A 5 3.35 49.47 -65.26
N LEU A 6 2.62 48.50 -64.77
CA LEU A 6 1.91 47.50 -65.57
C LEU A 6 0.97 46.64 -64.71
N ARG A 7 -0.28 46.56 -65.05
CA ARG A 7 -1.22 45.49 -64.62
C ARG A 7 -0.74 44.13 -65.10
N ARG A 8 -0.72 43.20 -64.30
CA ARG A 8 -0.87 41.77 -64.70
C ARG A 8 -1.89 41.11 -63.79
N ILE A 9 -2.99 40.80 -64.36
CA ILE A 9 -4.02 39.86 -63.95
C ILE A 9 -3.41 38.48 -64.03
N LEU A 10 -3.44 37.74 -62.99
CA LEU A 10 -3.30 36.29 -63.02
C LEU A 10 -4.42 35.64 -62.21
N LEU A 11 -5.21 34.95 -63.02
CA LEU A 11 -6.33 34.09 -62.64
C LEU A 11 -5.91 33.00 -61.62
N GLY A 12 -6.78 32.78 -60.69
CA GLY A 12 -7.37 31.51 -60.33
C GLY A 12 -6.45 30.35 -59.98
N ALA A 13 -6.38 30.01 -58.72
CA ALA A 13 -6.34 28.61 -58.31
C ALA A 13 -7.09 28.52 -56.97
N GLY A 14 -8.31 28.07 -57.06
CA GLY A 14 -9.12 27.73 -55.90
C GLY A 14 -8.47 26.53 -55.20
N LEU A 15 -7.90 26.77 -54.01
CA LEU A 15 -7.47 25.69 -53.14
C LEU A 15 -8.64 25.21 -52.32
N LEU A 16 -9.23 24.10 -52.75
CA LEU A 16 -10.28 23.39 -52.03
C LEU A 16 -9.59 22.74 -50.82
N VAL A 17 -9.65 23.40 -49.66
CA VAL A 17 -9.20 22.79 -48.38
C VAL A 17 -10.26 21.79 -47.95
N MET A 18 -10.04 20.52 -48.26
CA MET A 18 -10.80 19.42 -47.68
C MET A 18 -10.51 19.40 -46.19
N ALA A 19 -11.47 19.89 -45.39
CA ALA A 19 -11.48 19.70 -43.96
C ALA A 19 -11.73 18.21 -43.67
N GLN A 20 -10.64 17.45 -43.40
CA GLN A 20 -10.74 16.11 -42.86
C GLN A 20 -11.10 16.25 -41.38
N SER A 21 -12.38 16.03 -41.08
CA SER A 21 -12.84 15.83 -39.70
C SER A 21 -12.21 14.59 -39.14
N MET A 22 -11.13 14.74 -38.37
CA MET A 22 -10.62 13.65 -37.50
C MET A 22 -11.64 13.43 -36.40
N ALA A 23 -12.48 12.41 -36.56
CA ALA A 23 -13.26 11.87 -35.48
C ALA A 23 -12.28 11.29 -34.45
N ILE A 24 -11.98 12.07 -33.41
CA ILE A 24 -11.28 11.55 -32.21
C ILE A 24 -12.28 10.62 -31.56
N GLY A 25 -12.12 9.31 -31.81
CA GLY A 25 -12.85 8.26 -31.11
C GLY A 25 -12.56 8.42 -29.63
N ALA A 26 -13.58 8.84 -28.87
CA ALA A 26 -13.57 8.80 -27.42
C ALA A 26 -13.48 7.31 -27.03
N GLN A 27 -12.27 6.81 -26.81
CA GLN A 27 -12.07 5.54 -26.14
C GLN A 27 -12.62 5.73 -24.73
N ALA A 28 -13.75 5.07 -24.47
CA ALA A 28 -14.29 4.96 -23.13
C ALA A 28 -13.19 4.39 -22.24
N ALA A 29 -12.70 5.21 -21.31
CA ALA A 29 -11.75 4.77 -20.32
C ALA A 29 -12.41 3.61 -19.56
N GLU A 30 -11.94 2.40 -19.79
CA GLU A 30 -12.33 1.20 -19.06
C GLU A 30 -12.07 1.50 -17.59
N LYS A 31 -13.14 1.56 -16.79
CA LYS A 31 -13.03 1.80 -15.34
C LYS A 31 -12.18 0.68 -14.78
N ALA A 32 -10.93 1.00 -14.45
CA ALA A 32 -10.03 0.07 -13.80
C ALA A 32 -10.74 -0.53 -12.58
N LYS A 33 -10.88 -1.86 -12.56
CA LYS A 33 -11.46 -2.59 -11.43
C LYS A 33 -10.68 -2.20 -10.17
N PRO A 34 -11.35 -1.81 -9.08
CA PRO A 34 -10.65 -1.44 -7.86
C PRO A 34 -9.72 -2.59 -7.45
N ILE A 35 -8.43 -2.31 -7.35
CA ILE A 35 -7.46 -3.29 -6.85
C ILE A 35 -7.82 -3.52 -5.38
N ALA A 36 -8.17 -4.75 -5.02
CA ALA A 36 -8.41 -5.12 -3.64
C ALA A 36 -7.18 -4.74 -2.78
N PRO A 37 -7.38 -4.20 -1.57
CA PRO A 37 -6.26 -3.81 -0.73
C PRO A 37 -5.37 -5.04 -0.49
N ASN A 38 -4.06 -4.87 -0.69
CA ASN A 38 -3.08 -5.94 -0.52
C ASN A 38 -2.76 -6.24 0.96
N TYR A 39 -3.74 -6.07 1.84
CA TYR A 39 -3.65 -6.32 3.28
C TYR A 39 -5.03 -6.63 3.87
N VAL A 40 -5.04 -7.32 5.00
CA VAL A 40 -6.22 -7.49 5.84
C VAL A 40 -6.21 -6.46 6.97
N ILE A 41 -7.33 -5.75 7.15
CA ILE A 41 -7.50 -4.86 8.31
C ILE A 41 -7.77 -5.72 9.54
N VAL A 42 -7.05 -5.47 10.63
CA VAL A 42 -7.26 -6.13 11.92
C VAL A 42 -8.33 -5.36 12.69
N ASP A 43 -9.42 -6.01 13.01
CA ASP A 43 -10.42 -5.46 13.92
C ASP A 43 -9.88 -5.48 15.35
N LEU A 44 -9.45 -4.32 15.85
CA LEU A 44 -8.81 -4.20 17.16
C LEU A 44 -9.74 -4.57 18.31
N GLN A 45 -11.05 -4.35 18.16
CA GLN A 45 -12.02 -4.68 19.20
C GLN A 45 -12.22 -6.19 19.28
N LYS A 46 -12.55 -6.82 18.17
CA LYS A 46 -12.79 -8.27 18.11
C LYS A 46 -11.56 -9.09 18.47
N SER A 47 -10.37 -8.57 18.16
CA SER A 47 -9.11 -9.24 18.49
C SER A 47 -8.62 -8.96 19.92
N GLY A 48 -9.31 -8.13 20.71
CA GLY A 48 -8.89 -7.75 22.05
C GLY A 48 -7.69 -6.79 22.12
N LEU A 49 -7.25 -6.29 20.96
CA LEU A 49 -6.05 -5.43 20.86
C LEU A 49 -6.34 -3.96 21.21
N ALA A 50 -7.59 -3.55 21.19
CA ALA A 50 -7.99 -2.15 21.44
C ALA A 50 -7.61 -1.62 22.82
N ASN A 51 -7.44 -2.50 23.80
CA ASN A 51 -7.15 -2.14 25.19
C ASN A 51 -5.67 -2.21 25.55
N ILE A 52 -4.82 -2.63 24.63
CA ILE A 52 -3.38 -2.71 24.87
C ILE A 52 -2.79 -1.30 24.97
N ARG A 53 -2.12 -1.01 26.08
CA ARG A 53 -1.49 0.27 26.40
C ARG A 53 -0.11 0.02 27.02
N ASP A 54 0.85 0.87 26.70
CA ASP A 54 2.16 0.89 27.36
C ASP A 54 2.84 2.27 27.20
N LYS A 55 3.81 2.58 28.08
CA LYS A 55 4.65 3.77 27.94
C LYS A 55 5.63 3.63 26.78
N ASP A 56 6.04 2.42 26.46
CA ASP A 56 6.92 2.11 25.33
C ASP A 56 6.07 1.56 24.14
N PRO A 57 6.09 2.25 22.98
CA PRO A 57 5.36 1.81 21.80
C PRO A 57 5.82 0.44 21.28
N LYS A 58 7.10 0.07 21.51
CA LYS A 58 7.61 -1.25 21.17
C LYS A 58 6.94 -2.35 22.01
N MET A 59 6.70 -2.06 23.30
CA MET A 59 5.99 -3.01 24.17
C MET A 59 4.53 -3.17 23.77
N VAL A 60 3.87 -2.12 23.26
CA VAL A 60 2.53 -2.25 22.67
C VAL A 60 2.55 -3.26 21.51
N ALA A 61 3.54 -3.18 20.61
CA ALA A 61 3.65 -4.11 19.49
C ALA A 61 3.93 -5.54 19.95
N ILE A 62 4.85 -5.74 20.90
CA ILE A 62 5.16 -7.05 21.46
C ILE A 62 3.91 -7.68 22.09
N ARG A 63 3.19 -6.95 22.94
CA ARG A 63 1.97 -7.46 23.59
C ARG A 63 0.84 -7.74 22.59
N ALA A 64 0.78 -6.96 21.50
CA ALA A 64 -0.27 -7.11 20.52
C ALA A 64 -0.01 -8.25 19.52
N PHE A 65 1.22 -8.43 19.09
CA PHE A 65 1.53 -9.20 17.90
C PHE A 65 2.53 -10.32 18.09
N SER A 66 3.32 -10.32 19.20
CA SER A 66 4.30 -11.37 19.44
C SER A 66 3.64 -12.71 19.79
N PHE A 67 4.21 -13.77 19.28
CA PHE A 67 3.88 -15.13 19.69
C PHE A 67 4.35 -15.46 21.12
N TYR A 68 5.24 -14.65 21.69
CA TYR A 68 5.75 -14.83 23.05
C TYR A 68 4.71 -14.52 24.12
N LYS A 69 3.56 -15.20 24.07
CA LYS A 69 2.59 -15.19 25.18
C LYS A 69 3.04 -16.19 26.23
N GLY A 70 3.77 -15.71 27.22
CA GLY A 70 4.02 -16.50 28.44
C GLY A 70 5.30 -17.32 28.49
N GLY A 71 6.36 -16.92 27.78
CA GLY A 71 7.70 -17.54 27.97
C GLY A 71 7.93 -18.86 27.27
N PHE A 72 6.96 -19.36 26.52
CA PHE A 72 7.16 -20.49 25.62
C PHE A 72 7.46 -19.97 24.22
N VAL A 73 8.66 -20.28 23.72
CA VAL A 73 8.93 -20.25 22.29
C VAL A 73 8.09 -21.39 21.71
N GLU A 74 7.00 -21.09 20.99
CA GLU A 74 6.43 -22.10 20.12
C GLU A 74 7.54 -22.48 19.13
N GLU A 75 7.99 -23.74 19.19
CA GLU A 75 8.91 -24.29 18.21
C GLU A 75 8.29 -24.04 16.85
N GLY A 76 8.92 -23.17 16.02
CA GLY A 76 8.42 -23.04 14.67
C GLY A 76 8.49 -21.70 13.99
N PHE A 77 9.26 -20.72 14.45
CA PHE A 77 9.66 -19.62 13.58
C PHE A 77 11.13 -19.24 13.75
N GLY A 78 11.75 -18.77 12.64
CA GLY A 78 13.18 -18.51 12.64
C GLY A 78 13.57 -17.14 13.18
N ARG A 79 12.77 -16.10 12.94
CA ARG A 79 13.16 -14.71 13.28
C ARG A 79 11.97 -13.78 13.44
N GLU A 80 11.98 -12.99 14.52
CA GLU A 80 11.08 -11.88 14.75
C GLU A 80 11.82 -10.55 14.53
N VAL A 81 11.18 -9.60 13.83
CA VAL A 81 11.74 -8.28 13.54
C VAL A 81 10.70 -7.22 13.88
N ILE A 82 11.07 -6.24 14.70
CA ILE A 82 10.25 -5.09 15.03
C ILE A 82 10.97 -3.82 14.59
N SER A 83 10.37 -3.08 13.66
CA SER A 83 10.82 -1.77 13.21
C SER A 83 9.86 -0.71 13.69
N LEU A 84 10.39 0.39 14.21
CA LEU A 84 9.65 1.50 14.78
C LEU A 84 10.11 2.82 14.14
N THR A 85 9.18 3.62 13.65
CA THR A 85 9.44 4.96 13.11
C THR A 85 8.45 5.95 13.69
N PHE A 86 8.95 7.06 14.24
CA PHE A 86 8.11 8.11 14.81
C PHE A 86 7.76 9.18 13.77
N SER A 87 6.59 9.82 13.93
CA SER A 87 6.27 11.08 13.28
C SER A 87 7.13 12.22 13.87
N ASP A 88 7.21 13.34 13.17
CA ASP A 88 7.97 14.53 13.63
C ASP A 88 7.50 15.03 15.01
N SER A 89 6.20 15.00 15.25
CA SER A 89 5.61 15.38 16.54
C SER A 89 5.87 14.37 17.68
N ARG A 90 6.41 13.20 17.35
CA ARG A 90 6.58 12.05 18.26
C ARG A 90 5.30 11.59 18.97
N ARG A 91 4.13 11.99 18.47
CA ARG A 91 2.83 11.57 19.01
C ARG A 91 2.19 10.42 18.22
N GLN A 92 2.81 10.03 17.12
CA GLN A 92 2.43 8.85 16.31
C GLN A 92 3.68 8.03 16.02
N ALA A 93 3.53 6.72 16.02
CA ALA A 93 4.56 5.78 15.61
C ALA A 93 3.99 4.79 14.61
N ASN A 94 4.79 4.46 13.60
CA ASN A 94 4.52 3.36 12.68
C ASN A 94 5.36 2.17 13.12
N ILE A 95 4.73 1.01 13.22
CA ILE A 95 5.39 -0.25 13.59
C ILE A 95 5.22 -1.26 12.46
N ILE A 96 6.30 -1.92 12.12
CA ILE A 96 6.30 -3.16 11.36
C ILE A 96 6.79 -4.25 12.28
N HIS A 97 5.95 -5.24 12.54
CA HIS A 97 6.26 -6.41 13.34
C HIS A 97 6.14 -7.65 12.45
N ALA A 98 7.26 -8.22 12.07
CA ALA A 98 7.34 -9.32 11.12
C ALA A 98 7.92 -10.58 11.76
N MET A 99 7.36 -11.72 11.39
CA MET A 99 7.83 -13.05 11.77
C MET A 99 8.16 -13.84 10.52
N HIS A 100 9.35 -14.41 10.48
CA HIS A 100 9.88 -15.12 9.34
C HIS A 100 10.20 -16.58 9.70
N GLY A 101 10.16 -17.46 8.71
CA GLY A 101 10.51 -18.86 8.89
C GLY A 101 9.47 -19.62 9.71
N LEU A 102 8.19 -19.43 9.40
CA LEU A 102 7.09 -20.11 10.08
C LEU A 102 7.12 -21.62 9.83
N ALA A 103 6.84 -22.41 10.86
CA ALA A 103 6.61 -23.85 10.77
C ALA A 103 5.17 -24.15 10.31
N ASP A 104 4.80 -23.58 9.15
CA ASP A 104 3.50 -23.74 8.50
C ASP A 104 3.71 -24.35 7.13
N ASP A 105 2.77 -25.14 6.62
CA ASP A 105 2.94 -25.84 5.35
C ASP A 105 2.85 -24.92 4.14
N SER A 106 2.21 -23.76 4.26
CA SER A 106 1.95 -22.83 3.18
C SER A 106 2.47 -21.41 3.43
N LEU A 107 2.51 -20.95 4.68
CA LEU A 107 3.00 -19.64 5.06
C LEU A 107 4.51 -19.66 5.34
N SER A 108 5.24 -18.70 4.73
CA SER A 108 6.66 -18.47 4.99
C SER A 108 6.88 -17.43 6.09
N SER A 109 6.12 -16.34 6.00
CA SER A 109 6.24 -15.21 6.92
C SER A 109 4.91 -14.49 7.05
N TYR A 110 4.71 -13.76 8.15
CA TYR A 110 3.67 -12.76 8.22
C TYR A 110 4.14 -11.49 8.93
N ARG A 111 3.46 -10.38 8.69
CA ARG A 111 3.72 -9.12 9.36
C ARG A 111 2.45 -8.39 9.75
N TYR A 112 2.55 -7.62 10.81
CA TYR A 112 1.64 -6.56 11.14
C TYR A 112 2.28 -5.22 10.80
N VAL A 113 1.51 -4.34 10.15
CA VAL A 113 1.86 -2.92 9.95
C VAL A 113 0.84 -2.13 10.75
N ALA A 114 1.29 -1.44 11.78
CA ALA A 114 0.40 -0.77 12.72
C ALA A 114 0.76 0.71 12.90
N ILE A 115 -0.27 1.50 13.22
CA ILE A 115 -0.15 2.89 13.63
C ILE A 115 -0.49 2.95 15.10
N LEU A 116 0.43 3.51 15.89
CA LEU A 116 0.24 3.82 17.30
C LEU A 116 0.07 5.32 17.47
N VAL A 117 -0.69 5.69 18.47
CA VAL A 117 -0.84 7.09 18.92
C VAL A 117 -0.59 7.19 20.41
N LEU A 118 0.04 8.30 20.80
CA LEU A 118 0.25 8.67 22.19
C LEU A 118 -1.04 9.32 22.73
N ASP A 119 -1.65 8.68 23.70
CA ASP A 119 -2.87 9.10 24.38
C ASP A 119 -2.53 9.34 25.87
N GLY A 120 -2.43 10.63 26.24
CA GLY A 120 -1.79 10.99 27.49
C GLY A 120 -0.32 10.58 27.50
N GLU A 121 0.06 9.70 28.43
CA GLU A 121 1.43 9.15 28.58
C GLU A 121 1.57 7.72 28.01
N LEU A 122 0.49 7.14 27.47
CA LEU A 122 0.47 5.76 27.03
C LEU A 122 0.26 5.67 25.52
N TRP A 123 1.03 4.81 24.90
CA TRP A 123 0.84 4.43 23.52
C TRP A 123 -0.28 3.41 23.40
N ARG A 124 -1.06 3.50 22.32
CA ARG A 124 -2.09 2.54 21.97
C ARG A 124 -2.16 2.32 20.46
N LEU A 125 -2.72 1.21 20.07
CA LEU A 125 -3.02 0.93 18.67
C LEU A 125 -4.16 1.84 18.19
N LYS A 126 -3.94 2.49 17.04
CA LYS A 126 -4.96 3.20 16.28
C LYS A 126 -5.48 2.35 15.13
N GLN A 127 -4.58 1.64 14.47
CA GLN A 127 -4.87 0.80 13.32
C GLN A 127 -3.83 -0.32 13.23
N ALA A 128 -4.24 -1.49 12.74
CA ALA A 128 -3.33 -2.56 12.37
C ALA A 128 -3.79 -3.23 11.08
N ARG A 129 -2.83 -3.67 10.29
CA ARG A 129 -3.00 -4.39 9.03
C ARG A 129 -2.14 -5.63 9.07
N LYS A 130 -2.59 -6.71 8.45
CA LYS A 130 -1.86 -7.98 8.36
C LYS A 130 -1.60 -8.34 6.91
N GLN A 131 -0.40 -8.86 6.64
CA GLN A 131 0.02 -9.42 5.37
C GLN A 131 0.88 -10.65 5.62
N TRP A 132 1.04 -11.49 4.62
CA TRP A 132 1.88 -12.68 4.67
C TRP A 132 2.58 -12.93 3.35
N THR A 133 3.55 -13.84 3.35
CA THR A 133 4.21 -14.42 2.19
C THR A 133 4.02 -15.92 2.21
N CYS A 134 3.92 -16.53 1.06
CA CYS A 134 3.76 -17.98 0.93
C CYS A 134 5.12 -18.68 0.82
N LYS A 135 5.17 -19.97 1.15
CA LYS A 135 6.32 -20.81 0.83
C LYS A 135 6.46 -20.96 -0.70
N PRO A 136 7.66 -21.25 -1.21
CA PRO A 136 7.88 -21.52 -2.64
C PRO A 136 6.91 -22.58 -3.16
N GLY A 137 6.26 -22.30 -4.29
CA GLY A 137 5.24 -23.16 -4.87
C GLY A 137 3.86 -23.12 -4.23
N ARG A 138 3.68 -22.36 -3.14
CA ARG A 138 2.41 -22.23 -2.43
C ARG A 138 1.67 -20.92 -2.72
N GLY A 139 2.25 -20.03 -3.51
CA GLY A 139 1.63 -18.75 -3.89
C GLY A 139 2.65 -17.63 -4.03
N HIS A 140 2.21 -16.41 -3.69
CA HIS A 140 3.00 -15.20 -3.81
C HIS A 140 4.18 -15.16 -2.82
N GLN A 141 5.30 -14.56 -3.25
CA GLN A 141 6.51 -14.42 -2.45
C GLN A 141 6.67 -13.00 -1.86
N ASP A 142 5.88 -12.05 -2.31
CA ASP A 142 5.78 -10.70 -1.79
C ASP A 142 4.72 -10.60 -0.67
N TRP A 143 4.70 -9.47 0.05
CA TRP A 143 3.73 -9.23 1.10
C TRP A 143 2.34 -8.98 0.54
N SER A 144 1.40 -9.86 0.85
CA SER A 144 0.05 -9.83 0.31
C SER A 144 -0.99 -10.33 1.30
N ALA A 145 -2.26 -10.06 0.99
CA ALA A 145 -3.42 -10.61 1.68
C ALA A 145 -4.05 -11.79 0.93
N GLN A 146 -3.48 -12.21 -0.19
CA GLN A 146 -3.95 -13.36 -0.95
C GLN A 146 -3.63 -14.66 -0.20
N LEU A 147 -4.56 -15.62 -0.25
CA LEU A 147 -4.35 -16.91 0.42
C LEU A 147 -3.24 -17.71 -0.26
N CYS A 148 -2.44 -18.39 0.56
CA CYS A 148 -1.51 -19.41 0.11
C CYS A 148 -2.28 -20.73 -0.16
N ARG A 149 -1.70 -21.58 -1.00
CA ARG A 149 -2.28 -22.88 -1.38
C ARG A 149 -1.69 -24.01 -0.57
#